data_cd8caf145f21a8c4a6060ca089d327a8
#
_entry.id   cd8caf145f21a8c4a6060ca089d327a8
#
_cell.length_a   1.000
_cell.length_b   1.000
_cell.length_c   1.000
_cell.angle_alpha   90.00
_cell.angle_beta   90.00
_cell.angle_gamma   90.00
#
_symmetry.space_group_name_H-M   'P 1'
#
loop_
_entity.id
_entity.type
_entity.pdbx_description
1 polymer ?
#
loop_
_entity_poly.entity_id
_entity_poly.type
_entity_poly.pdbx_seq_one_letter_code
_entity_poly.pdbx_strand_id
1 'polypeptide(L)'
;MIIKSATFVISNSQVRKCPDSRLPEYAFIGRSNVGKSSLINAFIGEERNIVTNVAGTTRDSIYTHYTKFGMNFYLVDTAGIRKRGKVSEDLEYYSVIRSIRAIENSDVCVLMLDATRGIESQDLNIFQLVQRNNKSLVVVVNKWDTVEEKNQQVISHFENTIRERMAPFSDFPIIFGSALTKQRIFKVLET
;
A
#
# COMPACT_ATOMS: atom_id res chain seq x y z
N MET A 1 -16.59 -23.71 21.74
CA MET A 1 -15.98 -22.76 20.79
C MET A 1 -15.39 -23.59 19.66
N ILE A 2 -15.82 -23.41 18.41
CA ILE A 2 -15.31 -24.18 17.27
C ILE A 2 -14.39 -23.25 16.49
N ILE A 3 -13.09 -23.55 16.45
CA ILE A 3 -12.11 -22.84 15.62
C ILE A 3 -12.30 -23.32 14.19
N LYS A 4 -12.78 -22.45 13.30
CA LYS A 4 -13.04 -22.78 11.89
C LYS A 4 -11.77 -22.70 11.01
N SER A 5 -10.80 -21.90 11.40
CA SER A 5 -9.49 -21.80 10.74
C SER A 5 -8.46 -21.27 11.72
N ALA A 6 -7.21 -21.63 11.53
CA ALA A 6 -6.07 -21.07 12.22
C ALA A 6 -4.93 -20.85 11.22
N THR A 7 -4.41 -19.62 11.15
CA THR A 7 -3.30 -19.27 10.28
C THR A 7 -2.09 -18.96 11.13
N PHE A 8 -0.95 -19.57 10.79
CA PHE A 8 0.32 -19.26 11.46
C PHE A 8 0.81 -17.88 11.00
N VAL A 9 0.90 -16.93 11.93
CA VAL A 9 1.30 -15.55 11.63
C VAL A 9 2.80 -15.38 11.86
N ILE A 10 3.32 -15.80 13.01
CA ILE A 10 4.73 -15.64 13.35
C ILE A 10 5.12 -16.59 14.48
N SER A 11 6.38 -17.05 14.48
CA SER A 11 6.99 -17.75 15.63
C SER A 11 7.85 -16.77 16.42
N ASN A 12 7.52 -16.58 17.69
CA ASN A 12 8.32 -15.72 18.57
C ASN A 12 8.44 -16.33 19.97
N SER A 13 9.64 -16.30 20.52
CA SER A 13 9.87 -16.75 21.89
C SER A 13 9.37 -15.77 22.97
N GLN A 14 8.97 -14.56 22.57
CA GLN A 14 8.47 -13.53 23.47
C GLN A 14 7.13 -13.00 22.97
N VAL A 15 6.06 -13.21 23.73
CA VAL A 15 4.69 -12.80 23.40
C VAL A 15 4.58 -11.29 23.07
N ARG A 16 5.33 -10.44 23.79
CA ARG A 16 5.38 -8.98 23.53
C ARG A 16 5.89 -8.60 22.14
N LYS A 17 6.52 -9.52 21.42
CA LYS A 17 7.03 -9.32 20.05
C LYS A 17 6.10 -9.88 18.98
N CYS A 18 5.00 -10.52 19.37
CA CYS A 18 3.96 -10.93 18.44
C CYS A 18 3.22 -9.67 17.97
N PRO A 19 2.78 -9.64 16.70
CA PRO A 19 1.93 -8.58 16.21
C PRO A 19 0.66 -8.45 17.06
N ASP A 20 0.21 -7.23 17.33
CA ASP A 20 -1.11 -7.01 17.92
C ASP A 20 -2.14 -7.22 16.82
N SER A 21 -2.86 -8.34 16.88
CA SER A 21 -3.90 -8.72 15.90
C SER A 21 -5.09 -7.76 15.84
N ARG A 22 -5.13 -6.74 16.69
CA ARG A 22 -6.17 -5.70 16.70
C ARG A 22 -5.78 -4.46 15.91
N LEU A 23 -4.52 -4.36 15.49
CA LEU A 23 -4.05 -3.23 14.70
C LEU A 23 -4.30 -3.49 13.20
N PRO A 24 -4.83 -2.51 12.46
CA PRO A 24 -5.05 -2.67 11.04
C PRO A 24 -3.74 -2.80 10.26
N GLU A 25 -3.77 -3.61 9.21
CA GLU A 25 -2.63 -3.91 8.35
C GLU A 25 -2.83 -3.28 6.97
N TYR A 26 -1.91 -2.38 6.57
CA TYR A 26 -1.96 -1.65 5.32
C TYR A 26 -0.91 -2.13 4.34
N ALA A 27 -1.32 -2.50 3.12
CA ALA A 27 -0.43 -2.82 2.01
C ALA A 27 -0.43 -1.72 0.96
N PHE A 28 0.75 -1.20 0.62
CA PHE A 28 0.93 -0.23 -0.47
C PHE A 28 1.28 -0.97 -1.75
N ILE A 29 0.35 -1.02 -2.67
CA ILE A 29 0.41 -1.78 -3.92
C ILE A 29 0.36 -0.86 -5.14
N GLY A 30 0.69 -1.38 -6.31
CA GLY A 30 0.72 -0.62 -7.56
C GLY A 30 1.94 -0.97 -8.40
N ARG A 31 1.98 -0.47 -9.63
CA ARG A 31 3.06 -0.70 -10.59
C ARG A 31 4.42 -0.23 -10.09
N SER A 32 5.47 -0.61 -10.80
CA SER A 32 6.81 -0.04 -10.58
C SER A 32 6.80 1.48 -10.83
N ASN A 33 7.58 2.21 -10.06
CA ASN A 33 7.79 3.66 -10.20
C ASN A 33 6.56 4.57 -9.95
N VAL A 34 5.44 4.06 -9.43
CA VAL A 34 4.31 4.90 -9.00
C VAL A 34 4.58 5.69 -7.71
N GLY A 35 5.73 5.46 -7.06
CA GLY A 35 6.16 6.22 -5.88
C GLY A 35 5.85 5.58 -4.54
N LYS A 36 5.58 4.26 -4.46
CA LYS A 36 5.34 3.54 -3.21
C LYS A 36 6.41 3.78 -2.15
N SER A 37 7.67 3.59 -2.53
CA SER A 37 8.81 3.82 -1.62
C SER A 37 8.87 5.26 -1.12
N SER A 38 8.59 6.22 -2.00
CA SER A 38 8.60 7.65 -1.63
C SER A 38 7.48 7.96 -0.65
N LEU A 39 6.28 7.40 -0.86
CA LEU A 39 5.14 7.60 0.03
C LEU A 39 5.41 7.00 1.42
N ILE A 40 5.91 5.76 1.49
CA ILE A 40 6.25 5.12 2.76
C ILE A 40 7.37 5.87 3.48
N ASN A 41 8.39 6.32 2.74
CA ASN A 41 9.45 7.14 3.33
C ASN A 41 8.92 8.47 3.86
N ALA A 42 7.95 9.08 3.18
CA ALA A 42 7.30 10.30 3.65
C ALA A 42 6.50 10.08 4.94
N PHE A 43 5.88 8.91 5.11
CA PHE A 43 5.21 8.53 6.37
C PHE A 43 6.19 8.26 7.50
N ILE A 44 7.24 7.47 7.23
CA ILE A 44 8.21 7.09 8.28
C ILE A 44 8.99 8.32 8.74
N GLY A 45 9.14 9.34 7.89
CA GLY A 45 9.89 10.56 8.14
C GLY A 45 11.40 10.34 8.05
N GLU A 46 12.18 11.44 8.03
CA GLU A 46 13.64 11.40 7.94
C GLU A 46 14.34 10.94 9.23
N GLU A 47 13.63 10.90 10.35
CA GLU A 47 14.19 10.42 11.60
C GLU A 47 14.14 8.89 11.68
N ARG A 48 15.31 8.30 11.60
CA ARG A 48 15.63 6.85 11.59
C ARG A 48 15.17 6.04 12.81
N ASN A 49 14.28 6.50 13.63
CA ASN A 49 14.11 6.00 14.99
C ASN A 49 12.80 5.28 15.27
N ILE A 50 12.06 4.75 14.36
CA ILE A 50 11.00 3.80 14.75
C ILE A 50 10.79 2.81 13.62
N VAL A 51 11.59 1.76 13.65
CA VAL A 51 11.26 0.53 12.95
C VAL A 51 11.75 -0.62 13.81
N THR A 52 10.92 -1.10 14.67
CA THR A 52 11.05 -2.46 15.14
C THR A 52 10.70 -3.36 13.97
N ASN A 53 11.73 -3.85 13.27
CA ASN A 53 11.54 -4.97 12.37
C ASN A 53 11.09 -6.13 13.25
N VAL A 54 9.83 -6.48 13.19
CA VAL A 54 9.38 -7.78 13.67
C VAL A 54 9.84 -8.76 12.60
N ALA A 55 11.07 -9.24 12.74
CA ALA A 55 11.63 -10.25 11.88
C ALA A 55 10.91 -11.57 12.16
N GLY A 56 9.96 -11.92 11.32
CA GLY A 56 9.49 -13.29 11.21
C GLY A 56 10.57 -14.09 10.49
N THR A 57 10.88 -15.25 11.03
CA THR A 57 11.81 -16.22 10.45
C THR A 57 11.37 -16.59 9.05
N THR A 58 12.34 -16.57 8.10
CA THR A 58 12.28 -17.10 6.74
C THR A 58 11.40 -16.36 5.72
N ARG A 59 12.04 -15.60 4.81
CA ARG A 59 11.59 -15.18 3.46
C ARG A 59 10.25 -14.43 3.31
N ASP A 60 9.50 -14.19 4.40
CA ASP A 60 8.11 -13.74 4.36
C ASP A 60 7.97 -12.29 4.86
N SER A 61 6.88 -11.66 4.47
CA SER A 61 6.48 -10.26 4.62
C SER A 61 7.07 -9.55 5.83
N ILE A 62 7.78 -8.44 5.62
CA ILE A 62 8.28 -7.60 6.71
C ILE A 62 7.19 -6.62 7.09
N TYR A 63 6.72 -6.73 8.33
CA TYR A 63 5.81 -5.78 8.94
C TYR A 63 6.59 -4.62 9.55
N THR A 64 6.15 -3.41 9.28
CA THR A 64 6.68 -2.20 9.93
C THR A 64 5.58 -1.58 10.76
N HIS A 65 5.77 -1.54 12.07
CA HIS A 65 4.84 -0.90 12.99
C HIS A 65 4.95 0.63 12.88
N TYR A 66 3.84 1.28 12.67
CA TYR A 66 3.73 2.74 12.55
C TYR A 66 2.91 3.30 13.71
N THR A 67 3.49 4.26 14.46
CA THR A 67 2.88 4.82 15.68
C THR A 67 2.99 6.35 15.75
N LYS A 68 2.94 7.05 14.60
CA LYS A 68 3.06 8.50 14.56
C LYS A 68 1.72 9.19 14.31
N PHE A 69 1.62 10.46 14.68
CA PHE A 69 0.46 11.32 14.46
C PHE A 69 -0.87 10.77 15.02
N GLY A 70 -0.80 10.03 16.14
CA GLY A 70 -1.97 9.40 16.74
C GLY A 70 -2.47 8.14 16.04
N MET A 71 -1.79 7.71 14.98
CA MET A 71 -2.12 6.50 14.22
C MET A 71 -1.33 5.30 14.71
N ASN A 72 -1.93 4.11 14.68
CA ASN A 72 -1.31 2.87 15.14
C ASN A 72 -1.73 1.71 14.22
N PHE A 73 -0.81 1.26 13.35
CA PHE A 73 -1.06 0.22 12.36
C PHE A 73 0.22 -0.46 11.86
N TYR A 74 0.07 -1.53 11.10
CA TYR A 74 1.19 -2.21 10.44
C TYR A 74 1.23 -1.91 8.94
N LEU A 75 2.44 -1.64 8.44
CA LEU A 75 2.75 -1.60 7.01
C LEU A 75 3.29 -2.97 6.59
N VAL A 76 2.63 -3.60 5.62
CA VAL A 76 2.98 -4.93 5.12
C VAL A 76 3.94 -4.83 3.94
N ASP A 77 4.92 -5.73 3.87
CA ASP A 77 5.93 -5.88 2.79
C ASP A 77 6.80 -4.64 2.52
N THR A 78 7.22 -3.97 3.57
CA THR A 78 8.15 -2.83 3.44
C THR A 78 9.57 -3.20 2.99
N ALA A 79 9.95 -4.49 3.00
CA ALA A 79 11.28 -4.95 2.57
C ALA A 79 11.54 -4.74 1.08
N GLY A 80 10.55 -4.99 0.25
CA GLY A 80 10.63 -4.74 -1.21
C GLY A 80 10.83 -3.27 -1.55
N ILE A 81 10.44 -2.39 -0.63
CA ILE A 81 10.53 -0.95 -0.78
C ILE A 81 11.91 -0.41 -0.39
N ARG A 82 12.58 -1.07 0.58
CA ARG A 82 13.89 -0.63 1.11
C ARG A 82 15.09 -1.03 0.28
N LYS A 83 15.02 -2.15 -0.44
CA LYS A 83 16.14 -2.64 -1.27
C LYS A 83 16.08 -2.10 -2.70
N ARG A 84 16.43 -0.86 -2.92
CA ARG A 84 16.84 -0.33 -4.23
C ARG A 84 18.34 -0.51 -4.39
N GLY A 85 18.76 -1.66 -4.90
CA GLY A 85 20.11 -1.89 -5.38
C GLY A 85 20.05 -2.87 -6.52
N LYS A 86 20.52 -2.46 -7.72
CA LYS A 86 20.75 -3.23 -8.95
C LYS A 86 20.02 -4.56 -9.04
N VAL A 87 18.97 -4.64 -9.81
CA VAL A 87 18.32 -5.90 -10.14
C VAL A 87 17.82 -5.91 -11.59
N SER A 88 18.15 -6.99 -12.29
CA SER A 88 17.82 -7.33 -13.65
C SER A 88 16.41 -7.93 -13.84
N GLU A 89 16.05 -8.26 -15.06
CA GLU A 89 14.75 -8.62 -15.64
C GLU A 89 13.84 -9.66 -14.94
N ASP A 90 14.32 -10.41 -13.97
CA ASP A 90 13.50 -11.32 -13.14
C ASP A 90 12.57 -10.59 -12.13
N LEU A 91 12.59 -9.26 -12.12
CA LEU A 91 11.95 -8.41 -11.14
C LEU A 91 10.42 -8.32 -11.26
N GLU A 92 9.85 -8.46 -12.44
CA GLU A 92 8.40 -8.32 -12.60
C GLU A 92 7.66 -9.48 -11.94
N TYR A 93 8.13 -10.69 -12.11
CA TYR A 93 7.50 -11.88 -11.51
C TYR A 93 7.55 -11.85 -9.98
N TYR A 94 8.70 -11.53 -9.41
CA TYR A 94 8.84 -11.39 -7.95
C TYR A 94 8.03 -10.21 -7.39
N SER A 95 7.87 -9.14 -8.17
CA SER A 95 7.03 -8.00 -7.79
C SER A 95 5.55 -8.37 -7.70
N VAL A 96 5.05 -9.19 -8.63
CA VAL A 96 3.66 -9.68 -8.63
C VAL A 96 3.40 -10.60 -7.43
N ILE A 97 4.27 -11.56 -7.17
CA ILE A 97 4.12 -12.48 -6.02
C ILE A 97 4.13 -11.71 -4.70
N ARG A 98 5.00 -10.71 -4.55
CA ARG A 98 5.01 -9.85 -3.36
C ARG A 98 3.72 -9.07 -3.21
N SER A 99 3.21 -8.51 -4.30
CA SER A 99 1.94 -7.79 -4.27
C SER A 99 0.79 -8.70 -3.85
N ILE A 100 0.75 -9.94 -4.33
CA ILE A 100 -0.26 -10.93 -3.94
C ILE A 100 -0.17 -11.21 -2.43
N ARG A 101 1.03 -11.51 -1.92
CA ARG A 101 1.23 -11.78 -0.48
C ARG A 101 0.90 -10.57 0.39
N ALA A 102 1.27 -9.37 -0.05
CA ALA A 102 0.93 -8.14 0.66
C ALA A 102 -0.60 -7.95 0.73
N ILE A 103 -1.31 -8.19 -0.37
CA ILE A 103 -2.78 -8.13 -0.42
C ILE A 103 -3.40 -9.19 0.51
N GLU A 104 -2.94 -10.43 0.44
CA GLU A 104 -3.48 -11.52 1.27
C GLU A 104 -3.35 -11.24 2.78
N ASN A 105 -2.23 -10.64 3.18
CA ASN A 105 -1.88 -10.39 4.57
C ASN A 105 -2.23 -8.98 5.08
N SER A 106 -3.06 -8.22 4.38
CA SER A 106 -3.48 -6.89 4.81
C SER A 106 -4.99 -6.79 4.98
N ASP A 107 -5.44 -5.80 5.74
CA ASP A 107 -6.86 -5.44 5.87
C ASP A 107 -7.23 -4.39 4.82
N VAL A 108 -6.33 -3.45 4.58
CA VAL A 108 -6.51 -2.33 3.68
C VAL A 108 -5.41 -2.31 2.63
N CYS A 109 -5.81 -2.25 1.36
CA CYS A 109 -4.92 -2.08 0.23
C CYS A 109 -4.94 -0.64 -0.26
N VAL A 110 -3.78 0.00 -0.29
CA VAL A 110 -3.60 1.34 -0.87
C VAL A 110 -3.03 1.18 -2.27
N LEU A 111 -3.90 1.26 -3.29
CA LEU A 111 -3.50 1.19 -4.70
C LEU A 111 -2.99 2.54 -5.18
N MET A 112 -1.71 2.58 -5.52
CA MET A 112 -1.07 3.80 -6.00
C MET A 112 -1.04 3.85 -7.53
N LEU A 113 -1.59 4.92 -8.08
CA LEU A 113 -1.57 5.27 -9.51
C LEU A 113 -0.61 6.44 -9.74
N ASP A 114 -0.11 6.55 -10.96
CA ASP A 114 0.73 7.67 -11.41
C ASP A 114 -0.14 8.67 -12.18
N ALA A 115 -0.26 9.90 -11.70
CA ALA A 115 -1.06 10.95 -12.33
C ALA A 115 -0.64 11.24 -13.79
N THR A 116 0.65 11.06 -14.11
CA THR A 116 1.18 11.31 -15.46
C THR A 116 0.82 10.23 -16.47
N ARG A 117 0.42 9.05 -15.99
CA ARG A 117 0.09 7.87 -16.82
C ARG A 117 -1.37 7.45 -16.73
N GLY A 118 -2.07 7.92 -15.70
CA GLY A 118 -3.42 7.46 -15.40
C GLY A 118 -3.49 5.99 -15.01
N ILE A 119 -4.70 5.40 -15.17
CA ILE A 119 -4.96 4.00 -14.87
C ILE A 119 -4.63 3.11 -16.07
N GLU A 120 -3.79 2.10 -15.89
CA GLU A 120 -3.38 1.15 -16.92
C GLU A 120 -3.89 -0.27 -16.63
N SER A 121 -3.74 -1.18 -17.59
CA SER A 121 -4.20 -2.58 -17.47
C SER A 121 -3.58 -3.32 -16.30
N GLN A 122 -2.31 -3.04 -15.97
CA GLN A 122 -1.64 -3.65 -14.83
C GLN A 122 -2.24 -3.19 -13.49
N ASP A 123 -2.70 -1.93 -13.39
CA ASP A 123 -3.38 -1.43 -12.21
C ASP A 123 -4.72 -2.14 -12.01
N LEU A 124 -5.45 -2.39 -13.12
CA LEU A 124 -6.69 -3.16 -13.09
C LEU A 124 -6.49 -4.61 -12.66
N ASN A 125 -5.40 -5.25 -13.09
CA ASN A 125 -5.06 -6.60 -12.64
C ASN A 125 -4.81 -6.64 -11.12
N ILE A 126 -4.08 -5.65 -10.59
CA ILE A 126 -3.84 -5.51 -9.14
C ILE A 126 -5.16 -5.25 -8.41
N PHE A 127 -6.00 -4.37 -8.92
CA PHE A 127 -7.33 -4.09 -8.39
C PHE A 127 -8.20 -5.37 -8.30
N GLN A 128 -8.23 -6.18 -9.37
CA GLN A 128 -8.96 -7.45 -9.36
C GLN A 128 -8.45 -8.42 -8.28
N LEU A 129 -7.14 -8.42 -7.99
CA LEU A 129 -6.58 -9.23 -6.91
C LEU A 129 -7.07 -8.74 -5.54
N VAL A 130 -7.15 -7.42 -5.32
CA VAL A 130 -7.71 -6.84 -4.09
C VAL A 130 -9.16 -7.28 -3.90
N GLN A 131 -9.96 -7.20 -4.96
CA GLN A 131 -11.36 -7.62 -4.94
C GLN A 131 -11.53 -9.12 -4.62
N ARG A 132 -10.76 -9.98 -5.30
CA ARG A 132 -10.82 -11.44 -5.08
C ARG A 132 -10.46 -11.82 -3.65
N ASN A 133 -9.62 -11.03 -2.99
CA ASN A 133 -9.24 -11.21 -1.60
C ASN A 133 -10.15 -10.48 -0.60
N ASN A 134 -11.23 -9.83 -1.05
CA ASN A 134 -12.20 -9.10 -0.23
C ASN A 134 -11.54 -8.08 0.72
N LYS A 135 -10.54 -7.35 0.22
CA LYS A 135 -9.82 -6.34 1.01
C LYS A 135 -10.42 -4.96 0.79
N SER A 136 -10.36 -4.12 1.82
CA SER A 136 -10.68 -2.70 1.70
C SER A 136 -9.70 -2.01 0.74
N LEU A 137 -10.17 -1.03 -0.02
CA LEU A 137 -9.38 -0.34 -1.04
C LEU A 137 -9.39 1.16 -0.84
N VAL A 138 -8.22 1.77 -0.90
CA VAL A 138 -8.01 3.21 -1.06
C VAL A 138 -7.19 3.42 -2.33
N VAL A 139 -7.61 4.31 -3.21
CA VAL A 139 -6.86 4.67 -4.42
C VAL A 139 -6.12 5.98 -4.21
N VAL A 140 -4.83 6.00 -4.49
CA VAL A 140 -3.98 7.20 -4.39
C VAL A 140 -3.44 7.55 -5.76
N VAL A 141 -3.86 8.68 -6.30
CA VAL A 141 -3.29 9.27 -7.52
C VAL A 141 -2.09 10.11 -7.11
N ASN A 142 -0.91 9.49 -7.16
CA ASN A 142 0.35 10.10 -6.78
C ASN A 142 0.97 10.92 -7.91
N LYS A 143 1.96 11.73 -7.59
CA LYS A 143 2.62 12.69 -8.47
C LYS A 143 1.66 13.79 -8.94
N TRP A 144 0.67 14.12 -8.13
CA TRP A 144 -0.28 15.18 -8.43
C TRP A 144 0.39 16.57 -8.54
N ASP A 145 1.59 16.72 -8.01
CA ASP A 145 2.45 17.90 -8.18
C ASP A 145 2.82 18.18 -9.63
N THR A 146 2.92 17.15 -10.47
CA THR A 146 3.29 17.26 -11.89
C THR A 146 2.13 17.62 -12.82
N VAL A 147 0.89 17.58 -12.33
CA VAL A 147 -0.29 17.98 -13.11
C VAL A 147 -0.35 19.52 -13.13
N GLU A 148 -0.34 20.09 -14.33
CA GLU A 148 -0.31 21.55 -14.52
C GLU A 148 -1.60 22.21 -14.06
N GLU A 149 -2.75 21.74 -14.56
CA GLU A 149 -4.07 22.26 -14.20
C GLU A 149 -4.73 21.39 -13.12
N LYS A 150 -4.93 21.97 -11.93
CA LYS A 150 -5.52 21.28 -10.76
C LYS A 150 -6.93 21.80 -10.46
N ASN A 151 -7.71 22.08 -11.50
CA ASN A 151 -9.09 22.52 -11.35
C ASN A 151 -10.04 21.35 -11.06
N GLN A 152 -11.27 21.67 -10.66
CA GLN A 152 -12.28 20.68 -10.32
C GLN A 152 -12.65 19.77 -11.50
N GLN A 153 -12.60 20.29 -12.73
CA GLN A 153 -12.91 19.52 -13.93
C GLN A 153 -11.89 18.41 -14.15
N VAL A 154 -10.60 18.70 -14.01
CA VAL A 154 -9.51 17.72 -14.14
C VAL A 154 -9.63 16.65 -13.05
N ILE A 155 -9.88 17.03 -11.80
CA ILE A 155 -10.11 16.09 -10.69
C ILE A 155 -11.29 15.17 -11.00
N SER A 156 -12.44 15.72 -11.38
CA SER A 156 -13.63 14.94 -11.71
C SER A 156 -13.41 14.02 -12.91
N HIS A 157 -12.66 14.46 -13.91
CA HIS A 157 -12.31 13.60 -15.04
C HIS A 157 -11.48 12.39 -14.62
N PHE A 158 -10.44 12.58 -13.79
CA PHE A 158 -9.66 11.48 -13.25
C PHE A 158 -10.51 10.53 -12.41
N GLU A 159 -11.34 11.05 -11.51
CA GLU A 159 -12.22 10.23 -10.67
C GLU A 159 -13.18 9.39 -11.50
N ASN A 160 -13.86 9.99 -12.47
CA ASN A 160 -14.79 9.29 -13.35
C ASN A 160 -14.08 8.20 -14.15
N THR A 161 -12.95 8.53 -14.76
CA THR A 161 -12.16 7.55 -15.52
C THR A 161 -11.74 6.35 -14.66
N ILE A 162 -11.29 6.59 -13.43
CA ILE A 162 -10.90 5.51 -12.49
C ILE A 162 -12.13 4.66 -12.15
N ARG A 163 -13.25 5.28 -11.78
CA ARG A 163 -14.48 4.57 -11.38
C ARG A 163 -15.06 3.77 -12.54
N GLU A 164 -15.12 4.33 -13.75
CA GLU A 164 -15.57 3.62 -14.95
C GLU A 164 -14.71 2.39 -15.27
N ARG A 165 -13.37 2.53 -15.17
CA ARG A 165 -12.44 1.45 -15.43
C ARG A 165 -12.48 0.35 -14.37
N MET A 166 -12.88 0.67 -13.15
CA MET A 166 -12.99 -0.26 -12.02
C MET A 166 -14.41 -0.76 -11.78
N ALA A 167 -15.39 -0.34 -12.60
CA ALA A 167 -16.78 -0.79 -12.49
C ALA A 167 -16.89 -2.33 -12.49
N PRO A 168 -17.90 -2.91 -11.79
CA PRO A 168 -19.00 -2.24 -11.09
C PRO A 168 -18.65 -1.70 -9.69
N PHE A 169 -17.44 -1.89 -9.21
CA PHE A 169 -17.01 -1.44 -7.89
C PHE A 169 -16.58 0.02 -7.96
N SER A 170 -17.30 0.89 -7.29
CA SER A 170 -17.03 2.33 -7.27
C SER A 170 -16.99 2.93 -5.87
N ASP A 171 -17.30 2.12 -4.83
CA ASP A 171 -17.33 2.57 -3.44
C ASP A 171 -15.95 2.42 -2.79
N PHE A 172 -15.04 3.28 -3.19
CA PHE A 172 -13.72 3.44 -2.59
C PHE A 172 -13.28 4.90 -2.66
N PRO A 173 -12.53 5.39 -1.68
CA PRO A 173 -11.99 6.75 -1.69
C PRO A 173 -10.86 6.88 -2.71
N ILE A 174 -10.82 8.04 -3.39
CA ILE A 174 -9.75 8.43 -4.30
C ILE A 174 -9.08 9.69 -3.75
N ILE A 175 -7.77 9.62 -3.54
CA ILE A 175 -6.99 10.70 -2.96
C ILE A 175 -5.95 11.16 -3.97
N PHE A 176 -5.97 12.45 -4.30
CA PHE A 176 -4.97 13.09 -5.14
C PHE A 176 -3.89 13.71 -4.27
N GLY A 177 -2.65 13.25 -4.42
CA GLY A 177 -1.56 13.67 -3.56
C GLY A 177 -0.18 13.55 -4.21
N SER A 178 0.84 13.99 -3.50
CA SER A 178 2.23 13.84 -3.92
C SER A 178 3.08 13.36 -2.76
N ALA A 179 3.70 12.21 -2.95
CA ALA A 179 4.69 11.69 -2.01
C ALA A 179 5.98 12.55 -1.99
N LEU A 180 6.29 13.22 -3.09
CA LEU A 180 7.48 14.08 -3.21
C LEU A 180 7.31 15.38 -2.40
N THR A 181 6.19 16.07 -2.61
CA THR A 181 5.89 17.34 -1.92
C THR A 181 5.17 17.15 -0.59
N LYS A 182 4.90 15.90 -0.19
CA LYS A 182 4.15 15.51 1.01
C LYS A 182 2.70 16.05 1.03
N GLN A 183 2.14 16.38 -0.13
CA GLN A 183 0.80 16.92 -0.25
C GLN A 183 -0.25 15.83 -0.03
N ARG A 184 -1.16 16.02 0.94
CA ARG A 184 -2.30 15.16 1.28
C ARG A 184 -1.94 13.69 1.60
N ILE A 185 -0.68 13.39 1.92
CA ILE A 185 -0.25 12.01 2.19
C ILE A 185 -0.94 11.43 3.42
N PHE A 186 -1.11 12.21 4.50
CA PHE A 186 -1.74 11.72 5.72
C PHE A 186 -3.24 11.44 5.55
N LYS A 187 -3.92 12.12 4.61
CA LYS A 187 -5.32 11.84 4.31
C LYS A 187 -5.55 10.39 3.87
N VAL A 188 -4.54 9.73 3.31
CA VAL A 188 -4.58 8.31 2.92
C VAL A 188 -4.80 7.38 4.12
N LEU A 189 -4.36 7.79 5.30
CA LEU A 189 -4.44 7.00 6.53
C LEU A 189 -5.66 7.36 7.39
N GLU A 190 -6.29 8.50 7.12
CA GLU A 190 -7.49 9.00 7.83
C GLU A 190 -8.79 8.51 7.17
N THR A 191 -8.68 7.95 5.98
CA THR A 191 -9.80 7.49 5.16
C THR A 191 -10.09 6.02 5.37
#